data_72f2bc0443e6c69067a0016c413b794a
#
_entry.id   72f2bc0443e6c69067a0016c413b794a
#
_cell.length_a   1.000
_cell.length_b   1.000
_cell.length_c   1.000
_cell.angle_alpha   90.00
_cell.angle_beta   90.00
_cell.angle_gamma   90.00
#
_symmetry.space_group_name_H-M   'P 1'
#
loop_
_entity.id
_entity.type
_entity.pdbx_description
1 polymer ?
#
loop_
_entity_poly.entity_id
_entity_poly.type
_entity_poly.pdbx_seq_one_letter_code
_entity_poly.pdbx_strand_id
1 'polypeptide(L)'
;MNNQTIQKFYVIGISTRTTNENGQSAKDIEALWGKFWGEEIQKQIPNKVNNEIYAVYTDYETDFTGAYTTIVGSPVSSLENIPKGFVGITIETAVYQKFISKGKMPEAVFNTWLEIWGNTGLNLNRAYKADFTIHGQKYYDGDKAEVETFISVKD
;
A
#
# COMPACT_ATOMS: atom_id res chain seq x y z
N MET A 1 17.85 -13.21 -2.44
CA MET A 1 16.61 -12.44 -2.51
C MET A 1 15.65 -12.91 -1.43
N ASN A 2 15.07 -11.97 -0.73
CA ASN A 2 14.28 -12.28 0.47
C ASN A 2 12.79 -12.34 0.14
N ASN A 3 12.40 -13.41 -0.55
CA ASN A 3 10.98 -13.65 -0.80
C ASN A 3 10.38 -14.32 0.44
N GLN A 4 9.17 -13.90 0.78
CA GLN A 4 8.47 -14.48 1.91
C GLN A 4 6.99 -14.65 1.59
N THR A 5 6.38 -15.65 2.18
CA THR A 5 4.93 -15.88 2.04
C THR A 5 4.22 -15.10 3.14
N ILE A 6 3.24 -14.31 2.75
CA ILE A 6 2.39 -13.58 3.70
C ILE A 6 1.00 -14.19 3.62
N GLN A 7 0.47 -14.59 4.78
CA GLN A 7 -0.83 -15.21 4.89
C GLN A 7 -1.95 -14.19 4.66
N LYS A 8 -3.08 -14.67 4.21
CA LYS A 8 -4.26 -13.84 3.95
C LYS A 8 -4.57 -12.90 5.12
N PHE A 9 -4.87 -11.64 4.79
CA PHE A 9 -5.30 -10.66 5.78
C PHE A 9 -6.30 -9.67 5.14
N TYR A 10 -6.92 -8.86 6.00
CA TYR A 10 -7.96 -7.92 5.58
C TYR A 10 -7.56 -6.49 5.89
N VAL A 11 -7.98 -5.57 5.03
CA VAL A 11 -7.78 -4.13 5.23
C VAL A 11 -9.10 -3.41 4.99
N ILE A 12 -9.42 -2.46 5.84
CA ILE A 12 -10.53 -1.52 5.62
C ILE A 12 -9.95 -0.12 5.55
N GLY A 13 -10.41 0.66 4.59
CA GLY A 13 -9.94 2.03 4.42
C GLY A 13 -10.71 2.78 3.36
N ILE A 14 -10.07 3.80 2.81
CA ILE A 14 -10.63 4.60 1.72
C ILE A 14 -9.78 4.39 0.47
N SER A 15 -10.38 4.57 -0.71
CA SER A 15 -9.71 4.21 -1.96
C SER A 15 -9.83 5.29 -3.02
N THR A 16 -8.92 5.22 -3.98
CA THR A 16 -8.99 6.00 -5.21
C THR A 16 -8.46 5.16 -6.37
N ARG A 17 -8.99 5.41 -7.57
CA ARG A 17 -8.49 4.80 -8.80
C ARG A 17 -7.54 5.79 -9.46
N THR A 18 -6.33 5.36 -9.83
CA THR A 18 -5.33 6.25 -10.37
C THR A 18 -4.43 5.55 -11.39
N THR A 19 -3.46 6.28 -11.92
CA THR A 19 -2.46 5.76 -12.85
C THR A 19 -1.16 6.52 -12.60
N ASN A 20 -0.04 5.88 -12.94
CA ASN A 20 1.27 6.54 -12.84
C ASN A 20 1.57 7.47 -14.01
N GLU A 21 0.69 7.52 -15.02
CA GLU A 21 0.88 8.38 -16.18
C GLU A 21 0.81 9.86 -15.79
N ASN A 22 1.73 10.65 -16.35
CA ASN A 22 1.73 12.11 -16.20
C ASN A 22 1.70 12.61 -14.75
N GLY A 23 2.21 11.79 -13.81
CA GLY A 23 2.25 12.16 -12.40
C GLY A 23 0.90 12.17 -11.70
N GLN A 24 -0.13 11.59 -12.31
CA GLN A 24 -1.47 11.61 -11.73
C GLN A 24 -1.53 10.92 -10.38
N SER A 25 -0.82 9.79 -10.22
CA SER A 25 -0.82 9.05 -8.94
C SER A 25 -0.33 9.92 -7.78
N ALA A 26 0.66 10.77 -8.02
CA ALA A 26 1.18 11.64 -6.97
C ALA A 26 0.07 12.55 -6.40
N LYS A 27 -0.77 13.11 -7.28
CA LYS A 27 -1.88 13.97 -6.88
C LYS A 27 -2.99 13.19 -6.19
N ASP A 28 -3.40 12.07 -6.79
CA ASP A 28 -4.52 11.28 -6.29
C ASP A 28 -4.20 10.63 -4.95
N ILE A 29 -3.00 10.08 -4.81
CA ILE A 29 -2.57 9.43 -3.58
C ILE A 29 -2.36 10.46 -2.48
N GLU A 30 -1.79 11.62 -2.80
CA GLU A 30 -1.66 12.72 -1.84
C GLU A 30 -3.04 13.17 -1.32
N ALA A 31 -4.01 13.31 -2.21
CA ALA A 31 -5.37 13.68 -1.83
C ALA A 31 -6.01 12.60 -0.95
N LEU A 32 -5.77 11.33 -1.25
CA LEU A 32 -6.30 10.23 -0.46
C LEU A 32 -5.71 10.24 0.96
N TRP A 33 -4.40 10.43 1.10
CA TRP A 33 -3.75 10.56 2.40
C TRP A 33 -4.26 11.79 3.16
N GLY A 34 -4.47 12.91 2.46
CA GLY A 34 -5.02 14.12 3.07
C GLY A 34 -6.40 13.88 3.66
N LYS A 35 -7.25 13.15 2.94
CA LYS A 35 -8.57 12.76 3.42
C LYS A 35 -8.45 11.82 4.63
N PHE A 36 -7.54 10.84 4.54
CA PHE A 36 -7.33 9.88 5.62
C PHE A 36 -7.00 10.58 6.94
N TRP A 37 -6.08 11.53 6.90
CA TRP A 37 -5.70 12.31 8.09
C TRP A 37 -6.77 13.32 8.48
N GLY A 38 -7.27 14.08 7.52
CA GLY A 38 -8.18 15.19 7.77
C GLY A 38 -9.53 14.78 8.33
N GLU A 39 -10.03 13.63 7.89
CA GLU A 39 -11.32 13.10 8.36
C GLU A 39 -11.16 12.05 9.45
N GLU A 40 -9.95 11.87 9.98
CA GLU A 40 -9.66 10.92 11.04
C GLU A 40 -10.17 9.50 10.70
N ILE A 41 -9.93 9.07 9.49
CA ILE A 41 -10.44 7.80 8.95
C ILE A 41 -10.01 6.62 9.83
N GLN A 42 -8.77 6.61 10.30
CA GLN A 42 -8.25 5.49 11.11
C GLN A 42 -9.10 5.23 12.35
N LYS A 43 -9.60 6.28 12.99
CA LYS A 43 -10.43 6.15 14.19
C LYS A 43 -11.78 5.51 13.89
N GLN A 44 -12.24 5.58 12.66
CA GLN A 44 -13.53 5.06 12.24
C GLN A 44 -13.49 3.61 11.76
N ILE A 45 -12.29 3.05 11.60
CA ILE A 45 -12.13 1.68 11.11
C ILE A 45 -12.41 0.70 12.26
N PRO A 46 -13.39 -0.20 12.11
CA PRO A 46 -13.70 -1.18 13.15
C PRO A 46 -12.74 -2.37 13.10
N ASN A 47 -12.62 -3.06 14.23
CA ASN A 47 -11.91 -4.34 14.33
C ASN A 47 -10.43 -4.27 13.94
N LYS A 48 -9.77 -3.14 14.16
CA LYS A 48 -8.34 -3.00 13.86
C LYS A 48 -7.50 -4.00 14.66
N VAL A 49 -6.56 -4.63 13.97
CA VAL A 49 -5.59 -5.55 14.57
C VAL A 49 -4.50 -4.76 15.30
N ASN A 50 -4.11 -3.62 14.76
CA ASN A 50 -3.10 -2.74 15.34
C ASN A 50 -3.30 -1.31 14.82
N ASN A 51 -2.39 -0.40 15.14
CA ASN A 51 -2.46 1.00 14.72
C ASN A 51 -1.59 1.32 13.50
N GLU A 52 -1.14 0.31 12.78
CA GLU A 52 -0.38 0.53 11.57
C GLU A 52 -1.32 0.97 10.43
N ILE A 53 -0.76 1.76 9.50
CA ILE A 53 -1.49 2.21 8.33
C ILE A 53 -0.93 1.46 7.13
N TYR A 54 -1.81 0.82 6.38
CA TYR A 54 -1.44 0.11 5.17
C TYR A 54 -1.89 0.90 3.95
N ALA A 55 -0.99 1.08 2.98
CA ALA A 55 -1.36 1.56 1.67
C ALA A 55 -1.29 0.37 0.72
N VAL A 56 -2.43 0.00 0.13
CA VAL A 56 -2.57 -1.17 -0.72
C VAL A 56 -2.73 -0.72 -2.16
N TYR A 57 -2.00 -1.36 -3.07
CA TYR A 57 -2.06 -1.10 -4.51
C TYR A 57 -2.53 -2.38 -5.19
N THR A 58 -3.68 -2.34 -5.82
CA THR A 58 -4.35 -3.53 -6.32
C THR A 58 -5.21 -3.22 -7.56
N ASP A 59 -5.92 -4.23 -8.06
CA ASP A 59 -6.79 -4.10 -9.23
C ASP A 59 -6.06 -3.46 -10.41
N TYR A 60 -4.84 -3.91 -10.66
CA TYR A 60 -4.05 -3.44 -11.78
C TYR A 60 -4.73 -3.80 -13.10
N GLU A 61 -4.93 -2.80 -13.95
CA GLU A 61 -5.49 -3.02 -15.28
C GLU A 61 -4.59 -3.89 -16.13
N THR A 62 -3.29 -3.63 -16.06
CA THR A 62 -2.26 -4.41 -16.77
C THR A 62 -1.06 -4.61 -15.85
N ASP A 63 -0.15 -3.65 -15.84
CA ASP A 63 1.01 -3.62 -14.96
C ASP A 63 1.11 -2.23 -14.32
N PHE A 64 2.30 -1.82 -13.88
CA PHE A 64 2.46 -0.51 -13.23
C PHE A 64 2.26 0.68 -14.20
N THR A 65 2.12 0.42 -15.51
CA THR A 65 1.86 1.48 -16.49
C THR A 65 0.37 1.74 -16.70
N GLY A 66 -0.49 0.82 -16.29
CA GLY A 66 -1.94 0.97 -16.39
C GLY A 66 -2.56 1.58 -15.14
N ALA A 67 -3.88 1.61 -15.12
CA ALA A 67 -4.63 2.07 -13.95
C ALA A 67 -4.59 1.03 -12.82
N TYR A 68 -4.71 1.49 -11.60
CA TYR A 68 -4.79 0.63 -10.41
C TYR A 68 -5.56 1.34 -9.30
N THR A 69 -5.93 0.58 -8.28
CA THR A 69 -6.63 1.11 -7.10
C THR A 69 -5.65 1.23 -5.94
N THR A 70 -5.68 2.36 -5.24
CA THR A 70 -4.93 2.57 -4.00
C THR A 70 -5.91 2.64 -2.85
N ILE A 71 -5.64 1.91 -1.77
CA ILE A 71 -6.43 1.92 -0.55
C ILE A 71 -5.51 2.33 0.60
N VAL A 72 -5.91 3.33 1.37
CA VAL A 72 -5.21 3.72 2.61
C VAL A 72 -6.12 3.34 3.76
N GLY A 73 -5.63 2.48 4.65
CA GLY A 73 -6.44 1.96 5.74
C GLY A 73 -5.62 1.25 6.80
N SER A 74 -6.26 0.37 7.52
CA SER A 74 -5.64 -0.39 8.61
C SER A 74 -5.98 -1.87 8.50
N PRO A 75 -5.09 -2.76 8.99
CA PRO A 75 -5.40 -4.19 9.00
C PRO A 75 -6.49 -4.46 10.03
N VAL A 76 -7.43 -5.33 9.67
CA VAL A 76 -8.57 -5.66 10.51
C VAL A 76 -8.72 -7.17 10.63
N SER A 77 -9.40 -7.60 11.69
CA SER A 77 -9.66 -9.03 11.92
C SER A 77 -10.84 -9.54 11.12
N SER A 78 -11.70 -8.63 10.62
CA SER A 78 -12.93 -8.98 9.91
C SER A 78 -13.35 -7.87 8.98
N LEU A 79 -14.03 -8.24 7.88
CA LEU A 79 -14.63 -7.27 6.96
C LEU A 79 -16.11 -7.01 7.29
N GLU A 80 -16.57 -7.49 8.43
CA GLU A 80 -17.93 -7.17 8.90
C GLU A 80 -18.00 -5.69 9.29
N ASN A 81 -19.16 -5.09 9.05
CA ASN A 81 -19.44 -3.70 9.47
C ASN A 81 -18.52 -2.65 8.83
N ILE A 82 -18.30 -2.76 7.52
CA ILE A 82 -17.56 -1.73 6.78
C ILE A 82 -18.34 -0.42 6.83
N PRO A 83 -17.77 0.68 7.36
CA PRO A 83 -18.49 1.95 7.43
C PRO A 83 -18.86 2.47 6.03
N LYS A 84 -19.94 3.23 5.95
CA LYS A 84 -20.38 3.84 4.69
C LYS A 84 -19.27 4.72 4.13
N GLY A 85 -18.98 4.56 2.85
CA GLY A 85 -17.93 5.32 2.16
C GLY A 85 -16.54 4.69 2.27
N PHE A 86 -16.40 3.62 3.06
CA PHE A 86 -15.16 2.88 3.17
C PHE A 86 -15.21 1.65 2.27
N VAL A 87 -14.05 1.06 2.03
CA VAL A 87 -13.93 -0.19 1.28
C VAL A 87 -13.20 -1.22 2.13
N GLY A 88 -13.52 -2.48 1.92
CA GLY A 88 -12.80 -3.59 2.52
C GLY A 88 -12.19 -4.45 1.44
N ILE A 89 -11.00 -4.99 1.69
CA ILE A 89 -10.33 -5.87 0.75
C ILE A 89 -9.71 -7.05 1.49
N THR A 90 -9.75 -8.21 0.84
CA THR A 90 -9.03 -9.40 1.26
C THR A 90 -7.74 -9.47 0.46
N ILE A 91 -6.60 -9.47 1.15
CA ILE A 91 -5.30 -9.69 0.53
C ILE A 91 -5.02 -11.18 0.65
N GLU A 92 -5.08 -11.90 -0.47
CA GLU A 92 -4.89 -13.35 -0.46
C GLU A 92 -3.46 -13.73 -0.15
N THR A 93 -3.26 -14.93 0.39
CA THR A 93 -1.93 -15.48 0.64
C THR A 93 -1.11 -15.43 -0.64
N ALA A 94 0.09 -14.88 -0.57
CA ALA A 94 0.95 -14.74 -1.75
C ALA A 94 2.42 -14.63 -1.34
N VAL A 95 3.30 -14.74 -2.33
CA VAL A 95 4.74 -14.57 -2.14
C VAL A 95 5.10 -13.12 -2.44
N TYR A 96 5.90 -12.53 -1.58
CA TYR A 96 6.29 -11.12 -1.67
C TYR A 96 7.80 -10.94 -1.59
N GLN A 97 8.28 -9.92 -2.29
CA GLN A 97 9.63 -9.41 -2.11
C GLN A 97 9.52 -8.13 -1.31
N LYS A 98 10.32 -8.01 -0.25
CA LYS A 98 10.25 -6.89 0.68
C LYS A 98 11.34 -5.86 0.38
N PHE A 99 10.95 -4.59 0.42
CA PHE A 99 11.86 -3.44 0.32
C PHE A 99 11.67 -2.58 1.56
N ILE A 100 12.75 -1.96 2.03
CA ILE A 100 12.67 -1.04 3.16
C ILE A 100 13.07 0.35 2.67
N SER A 101 12.16 1.31 2.86
CA SER A 101 12.41 2.72 2.57
C SER A 101 12.86 3.40 3.85
N LYS A 102 14.04 4.01 3.85
CA LYS A 102 14.58 4.70 5.03
C LYS A 102 14.86 6.15 4.70
N GLY A 103 14.50 7.03 5.60
CA GLY A 103 14.76 8.45 5.47
C GLY A 103 13.51 9.28 5.55
N LYS A 104 13.63 10.54 5.15
CA LYS A 104 12.54 11.50 5.21
C LYS A 104 11.38 11.07 4.31
N MET A 105 10.18 11.11 4.85
CA MET A 105 8.96 10.74 4.11
C MET A 105 8.26 11.98 3.56
N PRO A 106 7.64 11.91 2.40
CA PRO A 106 7.40 10.70 1.59
C PRO A 106 8.50 10.36 0.59
N GLU A 107 9.57 11.14 0.52
CA GLU A 107 10.61 11.00 -0.51
C GLU A 107 11.24 9.60 -0.51
N ALA A 108 11.48 9.01 0.66
CA ALA A 108 12.10 7.69 0.77
C ALA A 108 11.24 6.62 0.09
N VAL A 109 9.94 6.64 0.29
CA VAL A 109 9.01 5.68 -0.36
C VAL A 109 8.96 5.93 -1.85
N PHE A 110 8.90 7.19 -2.27
CA PHE A 110 8.88 7.53 -3.69
C PHE A 110 10.14 7.01 -4.39
N ASN A 111 11.31 7.18 -3.77
CA ASN A 111 12.57 6.69 -4.33
C ASN A 111 12.59 5.17 -4.45
N THR A 112 12.00 4.46 -3.49
CA THR A 112 11.86 3.00 -3.56
C THR A 112 11.01 2.60 -4.76
N TRP A 113 9.90 3.30 -5.01
CA TRP A 113 9.05 3.02 -6.18
C TRP A 113 9.77 3.30 -7.49
N LEU A 114 10.61 4.35 -7.55
CA LEU A 114 11.41 4.61 -8.74
C LEU A 114 12.38 3.45 -9.02
N GLU A 115 13.00 2.90 -7.98
CA GLU A 115 13.86 1.72 -8.13
C GLU A 115 13.07 0.51 -8.62
N ILE A 116 11.88 0.28 -8.07
CA ILE A 116 11.02 -0.84 -8.45
C ILE A 116 10.63 -0.72 -9.93
N TRP A 117 10.17 0.46 -10.34
CA TRP A 117 9.74 0.67 -11.73
C TRP A 117 10.91 0.56 -12.72
N GLY A 118 12.11 0.92 -12.29
CA GLY A 118 13.32 0.83 -13.13
C GLY A 118 13.95 -0.57 -13.16
N ASN A 119 13.47 -1.49 -12.33
CA ASN A 119 14.04 -2.84 -12.22
C ASN A 119 13.32 -3.79 -13.17
N THR A 120 13.86 -3.98 -14.38
CA THR A 120 13.24 -4.80 -15.41
C THR A 120 13.05 -6.25 -14.95
N GLY A 121 14.05 -6.83 -14.30
CA GLY A 121 13.97 -8.23 -13.83
C GLY A 121 12.85 -8.40 -12.79
N LEU A 122 12.75 -7.47 -11.86
CA LEU A 122 11.69 -7.49 -10.85
C LEU A 122 10.32 -7.36 -11.53
N ASN A 123 10.15 -6.40 -12.44
CA ASN A 123 8.86 -6.16 -13.08
C ASN A 123 8.38 -7.34 -13.90
N LEU A 124 9.31 -8.09 -14.50
CA LEU A 124 8.95 -9.33 -15.19
C LEU A 124 8.48 -10.41 -14.23
N ASN A 125 8.93 -10.36 -12.97
CA ASN A 125 8.57 -11.34 -11.96
C ASN A 125 7.41 -10.91 -11.07
N ARG A 126 6.93 -9.67 -11.20
CA ARG A 126 5.79 -9.19 -10.39
C ARG A 126 4.52 -9.92 -10.78
N ALA A 127 3.72 -10.25 -9.77
CA ALA A 127 2.44 -10.94 -9.97
C ALA A 127 1.28 -9.97 -10.21
N TYR A 128 1.45 -8.70 -9.86
CA TYR A 128 0.43 -7.65 -10.00
C TYR A 128 -0.91 -8.03 -9.36
N LYS A 129 -0.85 -8.70 -8.22
CA LYS A 129 -2.04 -9.05 -7.42
C LYS A 129 -2.39 -7.88 -6.50
N ALA A 130 -1.72 -7.83 -5.34
CA ALA A 130 -1.84 -6.71 -4.43
C ALA A 130 -0.45 -6.45 -3.86
N ASP A 131 -0.01 -5.21 -3.92
CA ASP A 131 1.23 -4.77 -3.31
C ASP A 131 0.86 -3.82 -2.19
N PHE A 132 1.69 -3.69 -1.16
CA PHE A 132 1.33 -2.81 -0.05
C PHE A 132 2.55 -2.28 0.68
N THR A 133 2.35 -1.11 1.32
CA THR A 133 3.34 -0.53 2.22
C THR A 133 2.76 -0.51 3.62
N ILE A 134 3.63 -0.70 4.62
CA ILE A 134 3.25 -0.67 6.03
C ILE A 134 3.89 0.55 6.68
N HIS A 135 3.06 1.46 7.18
CA HIS A 135 3.48 2.67 7.90
C HIS A 135 3.23 2.42 9.38
N GLY A 136 4.24 1.84 10.03
CA GLY A 136 4.16 1.53 11.44
C GLY A 136 4.76 2.63 12.31
N GLN A 137 5.19 2.28 13.52
CA GLN A 137 5.70 3.25 14.47
C GLN A 137 6.93 4.01 13.93
N LYS A 138 7.79 3.34 13.20
CA LYS A 138 9.00 3.96 12.64
C LYS A 138 8.71 4.99 11.55
N TYR A 139 7.51 4.99 10.99
CA TYR A 139 7.11 5.99 9.99
C TYR A 139 7.17 7.41 10.57
N TYR A 140 6.99 7.55 11.87
CA TYR A 140 6.94 8.86 12.53
C TYR A 140 8.31 9.36 13.02
N ASP A 141 9.40 8.68 12.67
CA ASP A 141 10.74 8.98 13.19
C ASP A 141 11.49 10.07 12.37
N GLY A 142 10.78 10.94 11.66
CA GLY A 142 11.37 12.05 10.92
C GLY A 142 12.37 11.58 9.88
N ASP A 143 13.62 12.07 9.95
CA ASP A 143 14.68 11.71 8.99
C ASP A 143 15.13 10.26 9.11
N LYS A 144 14.73 9.56 10.16
CA LYS A 144 15.07 8.15 10.40
C LYS A 144 13.85 7.24 10.20
N ALA A 145 12.80 7.75 9.57
CA ALA A 145 11.59 6.97 9.34
C ALA A 145 11.87 5.77 8.45
N GLU A 146 11.11 4.70 8.65
CA GLU A 146 11.18 3.48 7.84
C GLU A 146 9.78 3.04 7.46
N VAL A 147 9.64 2.65 6.19
CA VAL A 147 8.40 2.08 5.65
C VAL A 147 8.78 0.80 4.91
N GLU A 148 8.05 -0.27 5.18
CA GLU A 148 8.23 -1.54 4.48
C GLU A 148 7.31 -1.58 3.26
N THR A 149 7.84 -2.01 2.11
CA THR A 149 7.08 -2.17 0.88
C THR A 149 7.13 -3.63 0.47
N PHE A 150 5.98 -4.22 0.19
CA PHE A 150 5.85 -5.62 -0.18
C PHE A 150 5.29 -5.70 -1.60
N ILE A 151 6.06 -6.31 -2.49
CA ILE A 151 5.70 -6.47 -3.90
C ILE A 151 5.37 -7.93 -4.16
N SER A 152 4.14 -8.21 -4.62
CA SER A 152 3.74 -9.58 -4.95
C SER A 152 4.54 -10.07 -6.16
N VAL A 153 5.07 -11.27 -6.07
CA VAL A 153 5.90 -11.86 -7.13
C VAL A 153 5.38 -13.25 -7.48
N LYS A 154 5.74 -13.71 -8.67
CA LYS A 154 5.38 -15.05 -9.12
C LYS A 154 6.11 -16.09 -8.29
N ASP A 155 5.44 -17.22 -8.08
CA ASP A 155 6.02 -18.37 -7.36
C ASP A 155 7.17 -19.00 -8.14
#